data_c5c86a39cd42a6c6b51be83b8095a6fb
#
_entry.id   c5c86a39cd42a6c6b51be83b8095a6fb
#
_cell.length_a   1.000
_cell.length_b   1.000
_cell.length_c   1.000
_cell.angle_alpha   90.00
_cell.angle_beta   90.00
_cell.angle_gamma   90.00
#
_symmetry.space_group_name_H-M   'P 1'
#
loop_
_entity.id
_entity.type
_entity.pdbx_description
1 polymer ?
#
loop_
_entity_poly.entity_id
_entity_poly.type
_entity_poly.pdbx_seq_one_letter_code
_entity_poly.pdbx_strand_id
1 'polypeptide(L)'
;MINIKNQMISVLEKRMEYDVPYNNGYLNDAMNIYQYNETNFADKETQSEYYLSEYIVKSRENINRVNDERGIIVNFYKEYGLIIVIIFTVLTSGIVVDEVNKGTIKQLLVTPNKRYKILLSKYLTGIIIILFLILITFLMQLLIGGTMLSFRSLRIPFVYYDFNLKHVVTMNIFKYFIILTLYKMPMFIILNTVLLFLNVFTNNKVITTILVIVLYASNTMSIALSNNFNALVYYIGTHFDLSIYRFGMIIENTDLNLLLSSFVVIAYFIVLIVPTFVIFNKKDIKNT
;
A
#
# COMPACT_ATOMS: atom_id res chain seq x y z
N MET A 1 31.61 10.23 -36.29
CA MET A 1 31.58 8.85 -36.84
C MET A 1 32.35 7.83 -36.01
N ILE A 2 33.56 8.12 -35.50
CA ILE A 2 34.35 7.20 -34.64
C ILE A 2 33.63 6.88 -33.31
N ASN A 3 32.98 7.87 -32.70
CA ASN A 3 32.27 7.66 -31.42
C ASN A 3 31.07 6.69 -31.53
N ILE A 4 30.29 6.78 -32.61
CA ILE A 4 29.16 5.89 -32.88
C ILE A 4 29.63 4.46 -33.14
N LYS A 5 30.74 4.29 -33.86
CA LYS A 5 31.31 2.98 -34.14
C LYS A 5 31.82 2.30 -32.88
N ASN A 6 32.49 3.04 -31.99
CA ASN A 6 32.96 2.51 -30.69
C ASN A 6 31.81 2.15 -29.77
N GLN A 7 30.73 2.94 -29.73
CA GLN A 7 29.52 2.59 -29.01
C GLN A 7 28.85 1.33 -29.57
N MET A 8 28.75 1.20 -30.87
CA MET A 8 28.20 -0.03 -31.48
C MET A 8 29.05 -1.28 -31.18
N ILE A 9 30.38 -1.16 -31.15
CA ILE A 9 31.26 -2.26 -30.81
C ILE A 9 31.05 -2.67 -29.34
N SER A 10 31.05 -1.73 -28.40
CA SER A 10 30.82 -2.02 -26.98
C SER A 10 29.45 -2.67 -26.72
N VAL A 11 28.41 -2.25 -27.47
CA VAL A 11 27.08 -2.84 -27.45
C VAL A 11 27.09 -4.29 -27.91
N LEU A 12 27.78 -4.60 -28.98
CA LEU A 12 27.89 -5.96 -29.51
C LEU A 12 28.74 -6.87 -28.61
N GLU A 13 29.83 -6.36 -28.08
CA GLU A 13 30.67 -7.07 -27.10
C GLU A 13 29.91 -7.49 -25.87
N LYS A 14 29.11 -6.59 -25.25
CA LYS A 14 28.25 -6.90 -24.12
C LYS A 14 27.17 -7.93 -24.46
N ARG A 15 26.54 -7.83 -25.65
CA ARG A 15 25.57 -8.84 -26.07
C ARG A 15 26.18 -10.22 -26.23
N MET A 16 27.40 -10.31 -26.75
CA MET A 16 28.14 -11.57 -26.84
C MET A 16 28.55 -12.10 -25.48
N GLU A 17 28.99 -11.23 -24.59
CA GLU A 17 29.37 -11.60 -23.21
C GLU A 17 28.21 -12.24 -22.44
N TYR A 18 26.99 -11.69 -22.57
CA TYR A 18 25.82 -12.21 -21.89
C TYR A 18 24.97 -13.18 -22.73
N ASP A 19 25.39 -13.50 -23.94
CA ASP A 19 24.69 -14.41 -24.89
C ASP A 19 23.18 -14.10 -25.00
N VAL A 20 22.85 -12.79 -25.24
CA VAL A 20 21.45 -12.32 -25.33
C VAL A 20 20.96 -12.42 -26.80
N PRO A 21 20.01 -13.33 -27.09
CA PRO A 21 19.47 -13.47 -28.44
C PRO A 21 18.52 -12.33 -28.80
N TYR A 22 18.57 -11.84 -30.03
CA TYR A 22 17.72 -10.77 -30.56
C TYR A 22 16.22 -11.10 -30.59
N ASN A 23 15.87 -12.37 -30.62
CA ASN A 23 14.48 -12.84 -30.70
C ASN A 23 13.84 -13.07 -29.33
N ASN A 24 14.55 -12.84 -28.25
CA ASN A 24 14.01 -12.95 -26.89
C ASN A 24 13.57 -11.56 -26.39
N GLY A 25 12.26 -11.25 -26.50
CA GLY A 25 11.70 -9.93 -26.28
C GLY A 25 12.18 -9.24 -24.99
N TYR A 26 11.90 -9.83 -23.82
CA TYR A 26 12.22 -9.17 -22.54
C TYR A 26 13.72 -9.05 -22.25
N LEU A 27 14.53 -10.02 -22.70
CA LEU A 27 15.99 -9.95 -22.58
C LEU A 27 16.57 -8.91 -23.52
N ASN A 28 16.01 -8.80 -24.73
CA ASN A 28 16.41 -7.79 -25.69
C ASN A 28 16.08 -6.38 -25.21
N ASP A 29 14.88 -6.18 -24.65
CA ASP A 29 14.47 -4.89 -24.10
C ASP A 29 15.36 -4.47 -22.90
N ALA A 30 15.62 -5.40 -21.98
CA ALA A 30 16.53 -5.18 -20.86
C ALA A 30 17.95 -4.88 -21.33
N MET A 31 18.45 -5.58 -22.34
CA MET A 31 19.77 -5.35 -22.89
C MET A 31 19.88 -3.99 -23.57
N ASN A 32 18.84 -3.54 -24.24
CA ASN A 32 18.81 -2.19 -24.83
C ASN A 32 18.91 -1.11 -23.75
N ILE A 33 18.15 -1.21 -22.65
CA ILE A 33 18.22 -0.27 -21.53
C ILE A 33 19.61 -0.31 -20.88
N TYR A 34 20.14 -1.49 -20.60
CA TYR A 34 21.45 -1.69 -19.98
C TYR A 34 22.59 -1.10 -20.81
N GLN A 35 22.49 -1.13 -22.14
CA GLN A 35 23.49 -0.55 -23.04
C GLN A 35 23.48 0.98 -23.11
N TYR A 36 22.27 1.58 -23.13
CA TYR A 36 22.11 3.01 -23.33
C TYR A 36 22.41 3.84 -22.07
N ASN A 37 22.20 3.30 -20.89
CA ASN A 37 22.23 4.07 -19.63
C ASN A 37 23.56 3.97 -18.86
N GLU A 38 24.61 3.33 -19.42
CA GLU A 38 25.86 3.04 -18.70
C GLU A 38 26.64 4.30 -18.22
N THR A 39 26.43 5.45 -18.83
CA THR A 39 27.33 6.60 -18.62
C THR A 39 26.67 7.87 -18.08
N ASN A 40 25.35 7.99 -18.11
CA ASN A 40 24.65 9.21 -17.69
C ASN A 40 23.28 8.88 -17.07
N PHE A 41 23.24 8.71 -15.76
CA PHE A 41 21.98 8.71 -15.03
C PHE A 41 21.48 10.16 -14.92
N ALA A 42 20.52 10.54 -15.76
CA ALA A 42 19.91 11.87 -15.72
C ALA A 42 19.08 12.06 -14.45
N ASP A 43 18.48 10.95 -13.95
CA ASP A 43 17.62 10.92 -12.78
C ASP A 43 17.66 9.55 -12.08
N LYS A 44 16.89 9.44 -10.97
CA LYS A 44 16.77 8.20 -10.20
C LYS A 44 16.04 7.09 -10.98
N GLU A 45 15.16 7.45 -11.90
CA GLU A 45 14.39 6.50 -12.69
C GLU A 45 15.31 5.76 -13.66
N THR A 46 16.10 6.48 -14.47
CA THR A 46 17.08 5.90 -15.38
C THR A 46 18.14 5.06 -14.65
N GLN A 47 18.55 5.50 -13.44
CA GLN A 47 19.44 4.71 -12.60
C GLN A 47 18.82 3.38 -12.17
N SER A 48 17.58 3.41 -11.71
CA SER A 48 16.86 2.20 -11.28
C SER A 48 16.66 1.24 -12.46
N GLU A 49 16.23 1.74 -13.61
CA GLU A 49 16.03 0.96 -14.84
C GLU A 49 17.30 0.28 -15.31
N TYR A 50 18.44 0.98 -15.27
CA TYR A 50 19.73 0.42 -15.64
C TYR A 50 20.09 -0.80 -14.79
N TYR A 51 20.09 -0.67 -13.45
CA TYR A 51 20.47 -1.75 -12.55
C TYR A 51 19.49 -2.92 -12.56
N LEU A 52 18.18 -2.64 -12.74
CA LEU A 52 17.17 -3.69 -12.91
C LEU A 52 17.36 -4.43 -14.25
N SER A 53 17.70 -3.72 -15.31
CA SER A 53 17.98 -4.30 -16.61
C SER A 53 19.25 -5.14 -16.59
N GLU A 54 20.30 -4.70 -15.91
CA GLU A 54 21.51 -5.49 -15.65
C GLU A 54 21.18 -6.80 -14.93
N TYR A 55 20.31 -6.74 -13.89
CA TYR A 55 19.85 -7.93 -13.17
C TYR A 55 19.10 -8.89 -14.11
N ILE A 56 18.18 -8.40 -14.95
CA ILE A 56 17.42 -9.23 -15.90
C ILE A 56 18.37 -9.96 -16.86
N VAL A 57 19.35 -9.25 -17.40
CA VAL A 57 20.33 -9.81 -18.35
C VAL A 57 21.16 -10.91 -17.67
N LYS A 58 21.63 -10.67 -16.43
CA LYS A 58 22.44 -11.63 -15.67
C LYS A 58 21.65 -12.84 -15.18
N SER A 59 20.45 -12.64 -14.64
CA SER A 59 19.64 -13.71 -14.04
C SER A 59 18.81 -14.47 -15.09
N ARG A 60 18.56 -13.85 -16.25
CA ARG A 60 17.64 -14.32 -17.28
C ARG A 60 16.19 -14.49 -16.78
N GLU A 61 15.84 -13.86 -15.66
CA GLU A 61 14.50 -13.88 -15.09
C GLU A 61 13.67 -12.71 -15.63
N ASN A 62 12.45 -13.01 -16.06
CA ASN A 62 11.52 -11.95 -16.48
C ASN A 62 10.82 -11.35 -15.26
N ILE A 63 11.43 -10.31 -14.69
CA ILE A 63 10.87 -9.60 -13.52
C ILE A 63 9.77 -8.60 -13.90
N ASN A 64 9.67 -8.19 -15.17
CA ASN A 64 8.75 -7.14 -15.65
C ASN A 64 7.36 -7.65 -16.05
N ARG A 65 7.04 -8.94 -15.85
CA ARG A 65 5.70 -9.46 -16.16
C ARG A 65 4.69 -8.92 -15.17
N VAL A 66 3.81 -8.03 -15.65
CA VAL A 66 2.69 -7.47 -14.88
C VAL A 66 1.47 -8.40 -14.90
N ASN A 67 1.35 -9.26 -15.93
CA ASN A 67 0.18 -10.08 -16.20
C ASN A 67 0.34 -11.54 -15.71
N ASP A 68 1.11 -11.77 -14.68
CA ASP A 68 1.24 -13.07 -14.02
C ASP A 68 0.75 -12.97 -12.56
N GLU A 69 0.66 -14.12 -11.87
CA GLU A 69 0.21 -14.20 -10.47
C GLU A 69 1.05 -13.30 -9.55
N ARG A 70 2.35 -13.22 -9.79
CA ARG A 70 3.26 -12.33 -9.05
C ARG A 70 2.90 -10.86 -9.24
N GLY A 71 2.59 -10.44 -10.48
CA GLY A 71 2.20 -9.06 -10.79
C GLY A 71 0.93 -8.64 -10.03
N ILE A 72 -0.03 -9.56 -9.88
CA ILE A 72 -1.24 -9.30 -9.08
C ILE A 72 -0.89 -9.15 -7.60
N ILE A 73 0.01 -9.96 -7.03
CA ILE A 73 0.45 -9.82 -5.64
C ILE A 73 1.19 -8.49 -5.43
N VAL A 74 2.04 -8.09 -6.35
CA VAL A 74 2.75 -6.80 -6.27
C VAL A 74 1.77 -5.62 -6.25
N ASN A 75 0.72 -5.69 -7.07
CA ASN A 75 -0.32 -4.67 -7.17
C ASN A 75 -1.53 -4.93 -6.25
N PHE A 76 -1.45 -5.85 -5.29
CA PHE A 76 -2.60 -6.32 -4.50
C PHE A 76 -3.46 -5.18 -3.94
N TYR A 77 -2.88 -4.19 -3.29
CA TYR A 77 -3.65 -3.07 -2.71
C TYR A 77 -4.14 -2.06 -3.75
N LYS A 78 -3.52 -2.00 -4.93
CA LYS A 78 -4.00 -1.19 -6.03
C LYS A 78 -5.28 -1.79 -6.63
N GLU A 79 -5.30 -3.12 -6.77
CA GLU A 79 -6.42 -3.84 -7.38
C GLU A 79 -7.57 -4.08 -6.38
N TYR A 80 -7.25 -4.52 -5.15
CA TYR A 80 -8.25 -4.95 -4.16
C TYR A 80 -8.46 -3.98 -3.00
N GLY A 81 -7.59 -2.99 -2.82
CA GLY A 81 -7.62 -2.11 -1.65
C GLY A 81 -8.95 -1.37 -1.48
N LEU A 82 -9.51 -0.83 -2.56
CA LEU A 82 -10.80 -0.15 -2.52
C LEU A 82 -11.93 -1.11 -2.13
N ILE A 83 -11.94 -2.31 -2.69
CA ILE A 83 -12.96 -3.33 -2.39
C ILE A 83 -12.87 -3.74 -0.93
N ILE A 84 -11.66 -3.97 -0.41
CA ILE A 84 -11.42 -4.29 1.00
C ILE A 84 -11.98 -3.18 1.90
N VAL A 85 -11.71 -1.91 1.58
CA VAL A 85 -12.18 -0.76 2.37
C VAL A 85 -13.70 -0.62 2.30
N ILE A 86 -14.34 -0.82 1.14
CA ILE A 86 -15.80 -0.80 1.02
C ILE A 86 -16.44 -1.88 1.90
N ILE A 87 -15.99 -3.13 1.77
CA ILE A 87 -16.54 -4.24 2.55
C ILE A 87 -16.30 -4.01 4.05
N PHE A 88 -15.08 -3.58 4.41
CA PHE A 88 -14.73 -3.24 5.79
C PHE A 88 -15.66 -2.18 6.37
N THR A 89 -15.87 -1.06 5.68
CA THR A 89 -16.70 0.04 6.19
C THR A 89 -18.16 -0.34 6.30
N VAL A 90 -18.69 -1.13 5.37
CA VAL A 90 -20.07 -1.64 5.44
C VAL A 90 -20.26 -2.58 6.64
N LEU A 91 -19.33 -3.51 6.87
CA LEU A 91 -19.39 -4.45 7.98
C LEU A 91 -19.23 -3.77 9.35
N THR A 92 -18.38 -2.76 9.43
CA THR A 92 -17.99 -2.16 10.72
C THR A 92 -18.79 -0.91 11.08
N SER A 93 -19.37 -0.20 10.11
CA SER A 93 -20.16 1.02 10.37
C SER A 93 -21.38 0.76 11.28
N GLY A 94 -21.97 -0.44 11.21
CA GLY A 94 -23.08 -0.83 12.06
C GLY A 94 -22.72 -1.23 13.50
N ILE A 95 -21.45 -1.53 13.78
CA ILE A 95 -21.03 -2.11 15.08
C ILE A 95 -21.39 -1.20 16.29
N VAL A 96 -21.36 0.11 16.11
CA VAL A 96 -21.75 1.08 17.17
C VAL A 96 -23.11 1.66 16.90
N VAL A 97 -23.36 2.09 15.65
CA VAL A 97 -24.58 2.84 15.28
C VAL A 97 -25.84 1.99 15.42
N ASP A 98 -25.81 0.72 15.00
CA ASP A 98 -26.98 -0.16 15.09
C ASP A 98 -27.34 -0.46 16.54
N GLU A 99 -26.37 -0.57 17.44
CA GLU A 99 -26.64 -0.76 18.86
C GLU A 99 -27.23 0.49 19.53
N VAL A 100 -26.79 1.68 19.12
CA VAL A 100 -27.38 2.93 19.57
C VAL A 100 -28.83 3.03 19.08
N ASN A 101 -29.05 2.81 17.79
CA ASN A 101 -30.38 2.94 17.17
C ASN A 101 -31.38 1.90 17.65
N LYS A 102 -30.92 0.68 17.92
CA LYS A 102 -31.78 -0.42 18.47
C LYS A 102 -31.97 -0.34 19.99
N GLY A 103 -31.29 0.60 20.66
CA GLY A 103 -31.32 0.73 22.12
C GLY A 103 -30.61 -0.38 22.88
N THR A 104 -30.00 -1.34 22.20
CA THR A 104 -29.26 -2.47 22.82
C THR A 104 -28.00 -2.01 23.55
N ILE A 105 -27.46 -0.85 23.19
CA ILE A 105 -26.34 -0.22 23.89
C ILE A 105 -26.66 0.02 25.37
N LYS A 106 -27.95 0.27 25.72
CA LYS A 106 -28.38 0.44 27.12
C LYS A 106 -28.14 -0.83 27.93
N GLN A 107 -28.41 -2.00 27.37
CA GLN A 107 -28.16 -3.30 28.00
C GLN A 107 -26.68 -3.54 28.24
N LEU A 108 -25.82 -3.16 27.28
CA LEU A 108 -24.36 -3.25 27.42
C LEU A 108 -23.82 -2.31 28.50
N LEU A 109 -24.43 -1.14 28.68
CA LEU A 109 -24.00 -0.15 29.66
C LEU A 109 -24.46 -0.45 31.10
N VAL A 110 -25.45 -1.31 31.27
CA VAL A 110 -25.90 -1.83 32.59
C VAL A 110 -24.97 -2.95 33.09
N THR A 111 -24.16 -3.56 32.19
CA THR A 111 -23.15 -4.53 32.60
C THR A 111 -22.08 -3.88 33.49
N PRO A 112 -21.43 -4.63 34.40
CA PRO A 112 -20.40 -4.06 35.30
C PRO A 112 -19.11 -3.62 34.57
N ASN A 113 -19.12 -3.63 33.25
CA ASN A 113 -17.98 -3.26 32.44
C ASN A 113 -17.87 -1.73 32.25
N LYS A 114 -16.66 -1.20 32.38
CA LYS A 114 -16.39 0.22 32.12
C LYS A 114 -16.64 0.56 30.64
N ARG A 115 -17.30 1.70 30.36
CA ARG A 115 -17.68 2.14 29.00
C ARG A 115 -16.51 2.11 28.00
N TYR A 116 -15.30 2.51 28.42
CA TYR A 116 -14.14 2.51 27.55
C TYR A 116 -13.74 1.08 27.07
N LYS A 117 -13.98 0.04 27.89
CA LYS A 117 -13.71 -1.35 27.50
C LYS A 117 -14.66 -1.81 26.40
N ILE A 118 -15.92 -1.38 26.44
CA ILE A 118 -16.91 -1.67 25.40
C ILE A 118 -16.47 -1.05 24.08
N LEU A 119 -16.06 0.23 24.10
CA LEU A 119 -15.59 0.91 22.88
C LEU A 119 -14.29 0.30 22.37
N LEU A 120 -13.36 -0.05 23.26
CA LEU A 120 -12.10 -0.71 22.90
C LEU A 120 -12.35 -2.07 22.23
N SER A 121 -13.29 -2.87 22.73
CA SER A 121 -13.62 -4.16 22.10
C SER A 121 -14.13 -3.97 20.66
N LYS A 122 -14.96 -2.95 20.43
CA LYS A 122 -15.45 -2.61 19.08
C LYS A 122 -14.35 -2.13 18.15
N TYR A 123 -13.42 -1.33 18.67
CA TYR A 123 -12.23 -0.90 17.93
C TYR A 123 -11.36 -2.10 17.51
N LEU A 124 -11.10 -3.02 18.45
CA LEU A 124 -10.35 -4.25 18.17
C LEU A 124 -11.07 -5.17 17.19
N THR A 125 -12.40 -5.27 17.29
CA THR A 125 -13.20 -6.00 16.30
C THR A 125 -13.00 -5.45 14.89
N GLY A 126 -12.97 -4.13 14.71
CA GLY A 126 -12.68 -3.52 13.41
C GLY A 126 -11.30 -3.91 12.87
N ILE A 127 -10.27 -3.92 13.72
CA ILE A 127 -8.90 -4.34 13.32
C ILE A 127 -8.90 -5.82 12.91
N ILE A 128 -9.57 -6.69 13.66
CA ILE A 128 -9.66 -8.13 13.34
C ILE A 128 -10.37 -8.34 12.00
N ILE A 129 -11.46 -7.60 11.74
CA ILE A 129 -12.21 -7.68 10.48
C ILE A 129 -11.30 -7.28 9.30
N ILE A 130 -10.52 -6.20 9.42
CA ILE A 130 -9.57 -5.79 8.37
C ILE A 130 -8.55 -6.89 8.08
N LEU A 131 -7.91 -7.43 9.12
CA LEU A 131 -6.92 -8.49 8.97
C LEU A 131 -7.52 -9.73 8.30
N PHE A 132 -8.74 -10.09 8.69
CA PHE A 132 -9.46 -11.22 8.10
C PHE A 132 -9.80 -10.94 6.62
N LEU A 133 -10.25 -9.74 6.27
CA LEU A 133 -10.54 -9.37 4.89
C LEU A 133 -9.29 -9.40 4.00
N ILE A 134 -8.17 -8.88 4.49
CA ILE A 134 -6.90 -8.94 3.76
C ILE A 134 -6.49 -10.39 3.53
N LEU A 135 -6.55 -11.21 4.57
CA LEU A 135 -6.19 -12.63 4.51
C LEU A 135 -7.07 -13.40 3.52
N ILE A 136 -8.40 -13.27 3.63
CA ILE A 136 -9.33 -14.00 2.75
C ILE A 136 -9.22 -13.54 1.31
N THR A 137 -9.08 -12.23 1.06
CA THR A 137 -8.88 -11.70 -0.30
C THR A 137 -7.58 -12.21 -0.90
N PHE A 138 -6.49 -12.25 -0.12
CA PHE A 138 -5.21 -12.78 -0.56
C PHE A 138 -5.28 -14.27 -0.88
N LEU A 139 -5.93 -15.09 -0.02
CA LEU A 139 -6.11 -16.51 -0.27
C LEU A 139 -6.97 -16.78 -1.51
N MET A 140 -8.06 -16.05 -1.69
CA MET A 140 -8.91 -16.15 -2.88
C MET A 140 -8.15 -15.77 -4.15
N GLN A 141 -7.36 -14.70 -4.09
CA GLN A 141 -6.52 -14.27 -5.20
C GLN A 141 -5.48 -15.34 -5.55
N LEU A 142 -4.79 -15.94 -4.56
CA LEU A 142 -3.85 -17.04 -4.78
C LEU A 142 -4.51 -18.26 -5.43
N LEU A 143 -5.71 -18.62 -5.00
CA LEU A 143 -6.42 -19.78 -5.55
C LEU A 143 -6.88 -19.51 -6.99
N ILE A 144 -7.53 -18.39 -7.24
CA ILE A 144 -8.09 -18.05 -8.57
C ILE A 144 -6.96 -17.69 -9.53
N GLY A 145 -6.09 -16.77 -9.13
CA GLY A 145 -4.99 -16.31 -9.98
C GLY A 145 -3.97 -17.41 -10.26
N GLY A 146 -3.59 -18.19 -9.24
CA GLY A 146 -2.66 -19.30 -9.39
C GLY A 146 -3.15 -20.39 -10.33
N THR A 147 -4.46 -20.67 -10.33
CA THR A 147 -5.05 -21.65 -11.28
C THR A 147 -5.16 -21.10 -12.70
N MET A 148 -5.44 -19.81 -12.86
CA MET A 148 -5.60 -19.17 -14.17
C MET A 148 -4.27 -18.75 -14.82
N LEU A 149 -3.32 -18.24 -14.02
CA LEU A 149 -2.07 -17.63 -14.48
C LEU A 149 -0.83 -18.50 -14.23
N SER A 150 -0.97 -19.61 -13.51
CA SER A 150 0.11 -20.53 -13.10
C SER A 150 0.88 -20.09 -11.85
N PHE A 151 0.96 -21.02 -10.89
CA PHE A 151 1.78 -20.86 -9.67
C PHE A 151 3.29 -20.78 -9.91
N ARG A 152 3.74 -21.06 -11.15
CA ARG A 152 5.18 -21.07 -11.47
C ARG A 152 5.82 -19.69 -11.31
N SER A 153 5.08 -18.62 -11.57
CA SER A 153 5.56 -17.24 -11.44
C SER A 153 5.88 -16.84 -10.00
N LEU A 154 5.27 -17.49 -9.00
CA LEU A 154 5.54 -17.24 -7.59
C LEU A 154 6.97 -17.62 -7.14
N ARG A 155 7.69 -18.41 -7.93
CA ARG A 155 9.09 -18.75 -7.67
C ARG A 155 10.06 -17.63 -8.02
N ILE A 156 9.65 -16.72 -8.90
CA ILE A 156 10.45 -15.58 -9.31
C ILE A 156 10.41 -14.55 -8.18
N PRO A 157 11.55 -14.07 -7.68
CA PRO A 157 11.58 -13.11 -6.58
C PRO A 157 10.99 -11.76 -6.98
N PHE A 158 10.52 -11.00 -5.98
CA PHE A 158 10.32 -9.56 -6.13
C PHE A 158 11.66 -8.86 -6.14
N VAL A 159 11.88 -7.98 -7.10
CA VAL A 159 13.18 -7.32 -7.32
C VAL A 159 12.96 -5.82 -7.38
N TYR A 160 13.79 -5.05 -6.70
CA TYR A 160 13.78 -3.59 -6.76
C TYR A 160 15.19 -3.03 -6.53
N TYR A 161 15.44 -1.82 -7.03
CA TYR A 161 16.68 -1.10 -6.76
C TYR A 161 16.55 -0.29 -5.47
N ASP A 162 17.46 -0.49 -4.53
CA ASP A 162 17.50 0.27 -3.28
C ASP A 162 18.50 1.43 -3.41
N PHE A 163 17.99 2.66 -3.42
CA PHE A 163 18.80 3.87 -3.57
C PHE A 163 19.75 4.12 -2.38
N ASN A 164 19.41 3.62 -1.19
CA ASN A 164 20.27 3.76 0.00
C ASN A 164 21.43 2.78 -0.03
N LEU A 165 21.15 1.55 -0.43
CA LEU A 165 22.13 0.47 -0.52
C LEU A 165 22.90 0.49 -1.85
N LYS A 166 22.39 1.22 -2.85
CA LYS A 166 22.95 1.35 -4.20
C LYS A 166 23.14 0.00 -4.92
N HIS A 167 22.23 -0.95 -4.66
CA HIS A 167 22.23 -2.23 -5.36
C HIS A 167 20.81 -2.79 -5.50
N VAL A 168 20.67 -3.78 -6.37
CA VAL A 168 19.42 -4.50 -6.59
C VAL A 168 19.18 -5.46 -5.44
N VAL A 169 18.01 -5.36 -4.82
CA VAL A 169 17.56 -6.22 -3.73
C VAL A 169 16.52 -7.20 -4.25
N THR A 170 16.68 -8.46 -3.90
CA THR A 170 15.75 -9.53 -4.23
C THR A 170 15.09 -10.07 -2.96
N MET A 171 13.82 -10.37 -3.02
CA MET A 171 13.12 -11.02 -1.90
C MET A 171 12.01 -11.96 -2.40
N ASN A 172 11.69 -12.94 -1.57
CA ASN A 172 10.56 -13.83 -1.86
C ASN A 172 9.26 -13.04 -1.91
N ILE A 173 8.37 -13.38 -2.87
CA ILE A 173 7.10 -12.66 -3.12
C ILE A 173 6.18 -12.65 -1.89
N PHE A 174 6.13 -13.73 -1.10
CA PHE A 174 5.34 -13.78 0.13
C PHE A 174 5.93 -12.88 1.23
N LYS A 175 7.28 -12.83 1.34
CA LYS A 175 7.94 -11.89 2.25
C LYS A 175 7.66 -10.45 1.85
N TYR A 176 7.69 -10.15 0.55
CA TYR A 176 7.29 -8.84 0.02
C TYR A 176 5.87 -8.49 0.44
N PHE A 177 4.90 -9.41 0.22
CA PHE A 177 3.49 -9.16 0.57
C PHE A 177 3.28 -8.90 2.07
N ILE A 178 3.95 -9.65 2.95
CA ILE A 178 3.88 -9.43 4.39
C ILE A 178 4.42 -8.05 4.76
N ILE A 179 5.59 -7.67 4.23
CA ILE A 179 6.19 -6.37 4.49
C ILE A 179 5.29 -5.25 3.94
N LEU A 180 4.79 -5.39 2.70
CA LEU A 180 3.85 -4.46 2.08
C LEU A 180 2.62 -4.25 2.98
N THR A 181 2.03 -5.34 3.47
CA THR A 181 0.87 -5.31 4.36
C THR A 181 1.19 -4.58 5.67
N LEU A 182 2.35 -4.82 6.27
CA LEU A 182 2.77 -4.11 7.49
C LEU A 182 2.89 -2.60 7.28
N TYR A 183 3.45 -2.17 6.14
CA TYR A 183 3.53 -0.74 5.80
C TYR A 183 2.16 -0.10 5.45
N LYS A 184 1.18 -0.90 5.04
CA LYS A 184 -0.21 -0.46 4.81
C LYS A 184 -1.08 -0.50 6.08
N MET A 185 -0.69 -1.22 7.14
CA MET A 185 -1.47 -1.31 8.39
C MET A 185 -1.80 0.04 9.03
N PRO A 186 -0.89 1.04 9.10
CA PRO A 186 -1.21 2.36 9.64
C PRO A 186 -2.40 3.03 8.96
N MET A 187 -2.53 2.91 7.64
CA MET A 187 -3.70 3.39 6.89
C MET A 187 -5.00 2.75 7.42
N PHE A 188 -5.03 1.42 7.53
CA PHE A 188 -6.23 0.72 7.99
C PHE A 188 -6.57 1.04 9.45
N ILE A 189 -5.57 1.23 10.29
CA ILE A 189 -5.74 1.68 11.69
C ILE A 189 -6.39 3.06 11.72
N ILE A 190 -5.92 4.01 10.91
CA ILE A 190 -6.51 5.35 10.81
C ILE A 190 -7.94 5.29 10.28
N LEU A 191 -8.21 4.54 9.20
CA LEU A 191 -9.55 4.39 8.64
C LEU A 191 -10.53 3.81 9.68
N ASN A 192 -10.11 2.80 10.46
CA ASN A 192 -10.91 2.26 11.56
C ASN A 192 -11.15 3.29 12.66
N THR A 193 -10.15 4.11 12.98
CA THR A 193 -10.28 5.17 13.98
C THR A 193 -11.24 6.26 13.52
N VAL A 194 -11.11 6.73 12.26
CA VAL A 194 -12.04 7.70 11.66
C VAL A 194 -13.47 7.16 11.65
N LEU A 195 -13.64 5.89 11.24
CA LEU A 195 -14.94 5.24 11.22
C LEU A 195 -15.58 5.21 12.62
N LEU A 196 -14.81 4.81 13.64
CA LEU A 196 -15.30 4.77 15.01
C LEU A 196 -15.64 6.16 15.53
N PHE A 197 -14.78 7.16 15.26
CA PHE A 197 -15.00 8.56 15.61
C PHE A 197 -16.31 9.08 15.00
N LEU A 198 -16.47 8.91 13.69
CA LEU A 198 -17.66 9.37 13.00
C LEU A 198 -18.93 8.63 13.45
N ASN A 199 -18.86 7.35 13.75
CA ASN A 199 -19.99 6.58 14.29
C ASN A 199 -20.46 7.11 15.63
N VAL A 200 -19.52 7.43 16.53
CA VAL A 200 -19.84 8.01 17.85
C VAL A 200 -20.40 9.41 17.74
N PHE A 201 -19.93 10.19 16.74
CA PHE A 201 -20.31 11.59 16.56
C PHE A 201 -21.64 11.74 15.79
N THR A 202 -21.79 11.07 14.65
CA THR A 202 -22.94 11.28 13.73
C THR A 202 -24.12 10.37 14.01
N ASN A 203 -23.92 9.21 14.63
CA ASN A 203 -24.91 8.12 14.76
C ASN A 203 -25.52 7.68 13.42
N ASN A 204 -24.86 7.94 12.29
CA ASN A 204 -25.35 7.63 10.96
C ASN A 204 -24.33 6.81 10.18
N LYS A 205 -24.63 5.51 10.00
CA LYS A 205 -23.72 4.58 9.33
C LYS A 205 -23.48 4.89 7.85
N VAL A 206 -24.46 5.46 7.16
CA VAL A 206 -24.34 5.76 5.72
C VAL A 206 -23.35 6.91 5.51
N ILE A 207 -23.51 7.99 6.27
CA ILE A 207 -22.59 9.15 6.21
C ILE A 207 -21.16 8.71 6.56
N THR A 208 -21.02 7.93 7.63
CA THR A 208 -19.71 7.43 8.08
C THR A 208 -19.05 6.59 6.99
N THR A 209 -19.77 5.64 6.39
CA THR A 209 -19.23 4.79 5.32
C THR A 209 -18.77 5.61 4.13
N ILE A 210 -19.58 6.56 3.65
CA ILE A 210 -19.23 7.42 2.52
C ILE A 210 -17.98 8.24 2.82
N LEU A 211 -17.90 8.87 3.99
CA LEU A 211 -16.77 9.72 4.35
C LEU A 211 -15.45 8.93 4.44
N VAL A 212 -15.48 7.71 4.98
CA VAL A 212 -14.28 6.86 5.08
C VAL A 212 -13.83 6.38 3.69
N ILE A 213 -14.76 6.04 2.79
CA ILE A 213 -14.43 5.66 1.41
C ILE A 213 -13.82 6.85 0.65
N VAL A 214 -14.40 8.04 0.77
CA VAL A 214 -13.86 9.27 0.16
C VAL A 214 -12.47 9.58 0.70
N LEU A 215 -12.26 9.44 2.00
CA LEU A 215 -10.96 9.64 2.63
C LEU A 215 -9.92 8.65 2.07
N TYR A 216 -10.27 7.37 1.91
CA TYR A 216 -9.40 6.39 1.28
C TYR A 216 -9.06 6.75 -0.17
N ALA A 217 -10.07 7.11 -0.96
CA ALA A 217 -9.91 7.46 -2.37
C ALA A 217 -9.06 8.72 -2.58
N SER A 218 -9.00 9.62 -1.59
CA SER A 218 -8.20 10.84 -1.67
C SER A 218 -6.67 10.60 -1.63
N ASN A 219 -6.20 9.39 -1.25
CA ASN A 219 -4.78 9.08 -1.11
C ASN A 219 -3.98 9.37 -2.39
N THR A 220 -4.35 8.73 -3.49
CA THR A 220 -3.62 8.88 -4.76
C THR A 220 -3.61 10.33 -5.26
N MET A 221 -4.74 11.02 -5.10
CA MET A 221 -4.90 12.41 -5.51
C MET A 221 -4.05 13.35 -4.63
N SER A 222 -4.02 13.11 -3.32
CA SER A 222 -3.26 13.96 -2.39
C SER A 222 -1.75 13.84 -2.59
N ILE A 223 -1.23 12.64 -2.89
CA ILE A 223 0.19 12.44 -3.21
C ILE A 223 0.55 13.21 -4.49
N ALA A 224 -0.22 13.07 -5.57
CA ALA A 224 0.03 13.75 -6.83
C ALA A 224 -0.03 15.29 -6.70
N LEU A 225 -0.97 15.81 -5.90
CA LEU A 225 -1.13 17.24 -5.71
C LEU A 225 -0.17 17.84 -4.67
N SER A 226 0.50 17.02 -3.85
CA SER A 226 1.42 17.51 -2.80
C SER A 226 2.61 18.28 -3.35
N ASN A 227 2.99 18.04 -4.62
CA ASN A 227 4.04 18.80 -5.29
C ASN A 227 3.66 20.26 -5.54
N ASN A 228 2.36 20.52 -5.72
CA ASN A 228 1.85 21.86 -6.05
C ASN A 228 1.29 22.61 -4.83
N PHE A 229 0.89 21.88 -3.78
CA PHE A 229 0.24 22.43 -2.60
C PHE A 229 0.91 21.93 -1.32
N ASN A 230 1.78 22.73 -0.72
CA ASN A 230 2.52 22.39 0.50
C ASN A 230 1.62 21.99 1.69
N ALA A 231 0.38 22.48 1.74
CA ALA A 231 -0.57 22.09 2.78
C ALA A 231 -0.92 20.59 2.76
N LEU A 232 -0.86 19.95 1.57
CA LEU A 232 -1.13 18.53 1.42
C LEU A 232 0.00 17.64 1.96
N VAL A 233 1.18 18.20 2.22
CA VAL A 233 2.27 17.50 2.91
C VAL A 233 1.89 17.10 4.34
N TYR A 234 0.90 17.78 4.96
CA TYR A 234 0.39 17.46 6.30
C TYR A 234 -0.98 16.78 6.28
N TYR A 235 -1.56 16.56 5.10
CA TYR A 235 -2.85 15.89 4.98
C TYR A 235 -2.69 14.38 5.18
N ILE A 236 -3.56 13.79 6.02
CA ILE A 236 -3.46 12.35 6.37
C ILE A 236 -3.50 11.42 5.16
N GLY A 237 -4.30 11.74 4.14
CA GLY A 237 -4.40 10.95 2.91
C GLY A 237 -3.06 10.77 2.21
N THR A 238 -2.17 11.77 2.23
CA THR A 238 -0.83 11.70 1.62
C THR A 238 0.07 10.66 2.31
N HIS A 239 -0.22 10.32 3.57
CA HIS A 239 0.59 9.40 4.39
C HIS A 239 -0.02 8.00 4.55
N PHE A 240 -1.05 7.66 3.79
CA PHE A 240 -1.68 6.34 3.87
C PHE A 240 -0.78 5.23 3.34
N ASP A 241 0.10 5.52 2.41
CA ASP A 241 1.01 4.55 1.83
C ASP A 241 2.45 4.72 2.30
N LEU A 242 2.79 4.10 3.40
CA LEU A 242 4.18 4.10 3.89
C LEU A 242 5.09 3.16 3.10
N SER A 243 4.54 2.28 2.24
CA SER A 243 5.34 1.34 1.44
C SER A 243 6.17 2.05 0.36
N ILE A 244 5.78 3.27 -0.04
CA ILE A 244 6.51 4.09 -1.01
C ILE A 244 7.95 4.40 -0.55
N TYR A 245 8.20 4.41 0.77
CA TYR A 245 9.54 4.66 1.33
C TYR A 245 10.43 3.42 1.37
N ARG A 246 9.90 2.22 1.04
CA ARG A 246 10.61 0.96 1.28
C ARG A 246 11.13 0.26 0.03
N PHE A 247 10.38 0.28 -1.06
CA PHE A 247 10.63 -0.59 -2.21
C PHE A 247 11.25 0.14 -3.41
N GLY A 248 12.13 1.12 -3.17
CA GLY A 248 12.82 1.87 -4.22
C GLY A 248 11.87 2.72 -5.06
N MET A 249 10.68 3.05 -4.56
CA MET A 249 9.78 3.96 -5.26
C MET A 249 10.34 5.36 -5.25
N ILE A 250 10.21 6.05 -6.37
CA ILE A 250 10.65 7.42 -6.54
C ILE A 250 9.52 8.34 -6.09
N ILE A 251 9.83 9.17 -5.10
CA ILE A 251 8.91 10.20 -4.58
C ILE A 251 9.38 11.52 -5.14
N GLU A 252 8.53 12.18 -5.93
CA GLU A 252 8.82 13.46 -6.53
C GLU A 252 8.94 14.58 -5.48
N ASN A 253 8.06 14.54 -4.47
CA ASN A 253 8.08 15.54 -3.39
C ASN A 253 9.16 15.20 -2.36
N THR A 254 10.21 16.01 -2.32
CA THR A 254 11.37 15.83 -1.42
C THR A 254 11.06 16.06 0.05
N ASP A 255 9.96 16.75 0.37
CA ASP A 255 9.53 17.02 1.75
C ASP A 255 8.91 15.78 2.39
N LEU A 256 8.43 14.81 1.58
CA LEU A 256 7.86 13.57 2.06
C LEU A 256 8.96 12.58 2.43
N ASN A 257 8.96 12.15 3.67
CA ASN A 257 9.85 11.11 4.17
C ASN A 257 9.17 10.23 5.21
N LEU A 258 9.74 9.07 5.50
CA LEU A 258 9.15 8.08 6.40
C LEU A 258 8.94 8.63 7.83
N LEU A 259 9.86 9.46 8.34
CA LEU A 259 9.77 10.02 9.68
C LEU A 259 8.60 11.00 9.79
N LEU A 260 8.49 11.95 8.86
CA LEU A 260 7.38 12.91 8.82
C LEU A 260 6.05 12.17 8.67
N SER A 261 5.98 11.21 7.74
CA SER A 261 4.76 10.43 7.50
C SER A 261 4.33 9.64 8.74
N SER A 262 5.27 9.01 9.43
CA SER A 262 4.98 8.30 10.67
C SER A 262 4.49 9.24 11.77
N PHE A 263 5.11 10.41 11.90
CA PHE A 263 4.70 11.43 12.87
C PHE A 263 3.27 11.94 12.58
N VAL A 264 2.96 12.27 11.33
CA VAL A 264 1.62 12.72 10.92
C VAL A 264 0.58 11.66 11.23
N VAL A 265 0.83 10.40 10.86
CA VAL A 265 -0.09 9.28 11.15
C VAL A 265 -0.35 9.14 12.65
N ILE A 266 0.68 9.19 13.48
CA ILE A 266 0.55 9.09 14.94
C ILE A 266 -0.22 10.29 15.50
N ALA A 267 0.06 11.51 15.02
CA ALA A 267 -0.63 12.72 15.45
C ALA A 267 -2.14 12.63 15.15
N TYR A 268 -2.51 12.27 13.91
CA TYR A 268 -3.92 12.07 13.56
C TYR A 268 -4.58 10.95 14.36
N PHE A 269 -3.87 9.85 14.59
CA PHE A 269 -4.38 8.76 15.43
C PHE A 269 -4.76 9.26 16.83
N ILE A 270 -3.85 10.01 17.49
CA ILE A 270 -4.10 10.55 18.84
C ILE A 270 -5.25 11.57 18.84
N VAL A 271 -5.25 12.49 17.85
CA VAL A 271 -6.28 13.54 17.72
C VAL A 271 -7.68 12.95 17.49
N LEU A 272 -7.77 11.78 16.87
CA LEU A 272 -9.06 11.13 16.61
C LEU A 272 -9.47 10.18 17.74
N ILE A 273 -8.54 9.35 18.25
CA ILE A 273 -8.88 8.30 19.21
C ILE A 273 -9.25 8.88 20.58
N VAL A 274 -8.52 9.90 21.06
CA VAL A 274 -8.76 10.50 22.38
C VAL A 274 -10.15 11.13 22.48
N PRO A 275 -10.59 12.03 21.56
CA PRO A 275 -11.94 12.56 21.59
C PRO A 275 -13.02 11.48 21.43
N THR A 276 -12.77 10.43 20.64
CA THR A 276 -13.71 9.33 20.49
C THR A 276 -14.05 8.68 21.82
N PHE A 277 -13.03 8.35 22.61
CA PHE A 277 -13.21 7.77 23.94
C PHE A 277 -13.84 8.76 24.94
N VAL A 278 -13.44 10.03 24.92
CA VAL A 278 -13.99 11.06 25.80
C VAL A 278 -15.48 11.31 25.51
N ILE A 279 -15.84 11.46 24.24
CA ILE A 279 -17.23 11.69 23.83
C ILE A 279 -18.08 10.47 24.19
N PHE A 280 -17.62 9.25 23.88
CA PHE A 280 -18.36 8.05 24.18
C PHE A 280 -18.59 7.85 25.68
N ASN A 281 -17.59 8.12 26.52
CA ASN A 281 -17.73 8.03 27.98
C ASN A 281 -18.68 9.05 28.59
N LYS A 282 -18.74 10.28 28.01
CA LYS A 282 -19.61 11.37 28.51
C LYS A 282 -20.99 11.36 27.84
N LYS A 283 -21.20 10.62 26.75
CA LYS A 283 -22.47 10.63 26.02
C LYS A 283 -23.58 10.06 26.89
N ASP A 284 -24.53 10.93 27.27
CA ASP A 284 -25.77 10.49 27.90
C ASP A 284 -26.65 9.82 26.85
N ILE A 285 -26.80 8.52 26.99
CA ILE A 285 -27.70 7.73 26.15
C ILE A 285 -29.09 7.82 26.75
N LYS A 286 -29.58 9.03 26.87
CA LYS A 286 -30.97 9.35 27.23
C LYS A 286 -31.76 9.45 25.91
N ASN A 287 -32.75 8.54 25.80
CA ASN A 287 -33.90 8.61 24.90
C ASN A 287 -33.64 9.14 23.45
N THR A 288 -33.31 8.28 22.57
CA THR A 288 -33.79 8.31 21.18
C THR A 288 -34.74 7.18 20.96
#